data_cd23005af5ce93c4c46fa039a321dcd5
#
_entry.id   cd23005af5ce93c4c46fa039a321dcd5
#
_cell.length_a   1.000
_cell.length_b   1.000
_cell.length_c   1.000
_cell.angle_alpha   90.00
_cell.angle_beta   90.00
_cell.angle_gamma   90.00
#
_symmetry.space_group_name_H-M   'P 1'
#
loop_
_entity.id
_entity.type
_entity.pdbx_description
1 polymer ?
#
loop_
_entity_poly.entity_id
_entity_poly.type
_entity_poly.pdbx_seq_one_letter_code
_entity_poly.pdbx_strand_id
1 'polypeptide(L)'
;IRAFLPPFEPRQVLDPKHPLSIGAMVGPEAYTEVRYLAHHRQMQALDLIPQVQEEWKELFGRDSGGLVKPYRMEDADTVVVALGSVLGTIKDVVDERREQGEKIGVLGIVSFRPFPTEALREALAGISRVIVVEKAFSVGIGGIVGAHLRPALPDGDVSFFEVIAGLGGRPITKRSLHKMIDQAARNDLEPLTFLDL
;
A
#
# COMPACT_ATOMS: atom_id res chain seq x y z
N ILE A 1 -7.29 9.99 24.04
CA ILE A 1 -6.49 10.95 23.28
C ILE A 1 -5.46 11.64 24.16
N ARG A 2 -5.83 12.23 25.31
CA ARG A 2 -4.89 12.94 26.19
C ARG A 2 -3.78 12.06 26.78
N ALA A 3 -4.01 10.78 27.00
CA ALA A 3 -3.00 9.83 27.47
C ALA A 3 -2.02 9.42 26.35
N PHE A 4 -2.48 9.50 25.09
CA PHE A 4 -1.67 9.15 23.91
C PHE A 4 -0.84 10.34 23.41
N LEU A 5 -1.39 11.56 23.50
CA LEU A 5 -0.71 12.78 23.06
C LEU A 5 -0.07 13.48 24.27
N PRO A 6 1.25 13.38 24.44
CA PRO A 6 1.94 14.15 25.48
C PRO A 6 1.76 15.66 25.22
N PRO A 7 1.98 16.51 26.23
CA PRO A 7 2.02 17.96 26.03
C PRO A 7 2.99 18.33 24.91
N PHE A 8 2.59 19.25 24.06
CA PHE A 8 3.46 19.75 22.99
C PHE A 8 4.60 20.57 23.60
N GLU A 9 5.83 20.11 23.45
CA GLU A 9 7.04 20.83 23.82
C GLU A 9 7.81 21.18 22.54
N PRO A 10 7.83 22.46 22.14
CA PRO A 10 8.53 22.89 20.92
C PRO A 10 10.04 22.69 21.09
N ARG A 11 10.65 21.92 20.19
CA ARG A 11 12.11 21.71 20.17
C ARG A 11 12.87 22.89 19.56
N GLN A 12 12.19 23.67 18.74
CA GLN A 12 12.73 24.84 18.05
C GLN A 12 11.72 25.98 18.14
N VAL A 13 12.16 27.13 18.58
CA VAL A 13 11.34 28.35 18.72
C VAL A 13 12.06 29.49 18.03
N LEU A 14 11.34 30.28 17.24
CA LEU A 14 11.86 31.50 16.68
C LEU A 14 11.97 32.54 17.80
N ASP A 15 13.19 32.74 18.33
CA ASP A 15 13.51 33.77 19.33
C ASP A 15 14.43 34.82 18.70
N PRO A 16 14.01 36.09 18.59
CA PRO A 16 14.86 37.16 18.06
C PRO A 16 16.14 37.41 18.85
N LYS A 17 16.17 37.01 20.13
CA LYS A 17 17.36 37.14 20.99
C LYS A 17 18.36 36.01 20.78
N HIS A 18 17.87 34.85 20.29
CA HIS A 18 18.67 33.67 19.98
C HIS A 18 18.31 33.17 18.58
N PRO A 19 18.76 33.90 17.52
CA PRO A 19 18.35 33.58 16.16
C PRO A 19 18.80 32.17 15.74
N LEU A 20 17.88 31.40 15.16
CA LEU A 20 18.08 30.02 14.71
C LEU A 20 17.64 29.90 13.25
N SER A 21 18.50 29.33 12.41
CA SER A 21 18.11 28.93 11.06
C SER A 21 17.37 27.59 11.13
N ILE A 22 16.09 27.58 10.69
CA ILE A 22 15.29 26.37 10.54
C ILE A 22 15.11 26.11 9.06
N GLY A 23 15.46 24.90 8.60
CA GLY A 23 15.38 24.56 7.17
C GLY A 23 16.49 25.21 6.34
N ALA A 24 17.72 25.15 6.82
CA ALA A 24 18.88 25.71 6.12
C ALA A 24 19.01 25.13 4.70
N MET A 25 19.40 25.98 3.73
CA MET A 25 19.85 25.51 2.42
C MET A 25 21.18 24.78 2.58
N VAL A 26 21.28 23.64 1.91
CA VAL A 26 22.46 22.78 1.96
C VAL A 26 23.11 22.78 0.59
N GLY A 27 24.39 23.10 0.55
CA GLY A 27 25.20 23.11 -0.68
C GLY A 27 25.64 21.70 -1.09
N PRO A 28 26.35 21.59 -2.22
CA PRO A 28 26.78 20.29 -2.77
C PRO A 28 27.70 19.51 -1.84
N GLU A 29 28.40 20.19 -0.93
CA GLU A 29 29.33 19.60 0.04
C GLU A 29 28.67 18.72 1.11
N ALA A 30 27.37 18.90 1.36
CA ALA A 30 26.63 18.16 2.39
C ALA A 30 25.24 17.68 1.93
N TYR A 31 24.85 17.93 0.69
CA TYR A 31 23.50 17.57 0.20
C TYR A 31 23.27 16.06 0.16
N THR A 32 24.29 15.29 -0.21
CA THR A 32 24.23 13.83 -0.26
C THR A 32 23.98 13.25 1.13
N GLU A 33 24.67 13.73 2.14
CA GLU A 33 24.53 13.29 3.54
C GLU A 33 23.14 13.61 4.08
N VAL A 34 22.61 14.77 3.77
CA VAL A 34 21.25 15.17 4.16
C VAL A 34 20.21 14.24 3.52
N ARG A 35 20.36 13.94 2.22
CA ARG A 35 19.45 13.01 1.51
C ARG A 35 19.57 11.60 2.03
N TYR A 36 20.79 11.10 2.28
CA TYR A 36 21.02 9.81 2.91
C TYR A 36 20.34 9.72 4.29
N LEU A 37 20.55 10.73 5.14
CA LEU A 37 19.94 10.76 6.47
C LEU A 37 18.41 10.78 6.39
N ALA A 38 17.83 11.55 5.48
CA ALA A 38 16.39 11.57 5.24
C ALA A 38 15.86 10.18 4.84
N HIS A 39 16.56 9.51 3.91
CA HIS A 39 16.22 8.14 3.50
C HIS A 39 16.34 7.17 4.67
N HIS A 40 17.45 7.19 5.41
CA HIS A 40 17.66 6.33 6.57
C HIS A 40 16.56 6.49 7.63
N ARG A 41 16.19 7.73 7.96
CA ARG A 41 15.10 8.02 8.90
C ARG A 41 13.75 7.55 8.38
N GLN A 42 13.51 7.68 7.09
CA GLN A 42 12.27 7.17 6.47
C GLN A 42 12.20 5.65 6.58
N MET A 43 13.31 4.92 6.34
CA MET A 43 13.33 3.47 6.46
C MET A 43 13.12 2.98 7.90
N GLN A 44 13.61 3.71 8.90
CA GLN A 44 13.33 3.39 10.31
C GLN A 44 11.83 3.41 10.67
N ALA A 45 11.00 4.11 9.89
CA ALA A 45 9.57 4.12 10.10
C ALA A 45 8.90 2.76 9.83
N LEU A 46 9.53 1.84 9.07
CA LEU A 46 9.02 0.49 8.89
C LEU A 46 8.93 -0.29 10.20
N ASP A 47 9.88 -0.07 11.10
CA ASP A 47 9.89 -0.71 12.43
C ASP A 47 8.96 0.02 13.42
N LEU A 48 8.85 1.34 13.27
CA LEU A 48 8.06 2.19 14.18
C LEU A 48 6.56 2.09 13.92
N ILE A 49 6.12 2.02 12.66
CA ILE A 49 4.70 2.00 12.29
C ILE A 49 3.94 0.84 12.94
N PRO A 50 4.43 -0.42 12.93
CA PRO A 50 3.77 -1.52 13.64
C PRO A 50 3.67 -1.31 15.15
N GLN A 51 4.70 -0.76 15.78
CA GLN A 51 4.69 -0.47 17.22
C GLN A 51 3.62 0.56 17.59
N VAL A 52 3.59 1.67 16.87
CA VAL A 52 2.56 2.71 17.06
C VAL A 52 1.15 2.16 16.78
N GLN A 53 1.02 1.25 15.82
CA GLN A 53 -0.25 0.58 15.51
C GLN A 53 -0.74 -0.26 16.71
N GLU A 54 0.11 -1.03 17.36
CA GLU A 54 -0.29 -1.83 18.51
C GLU A 54 -0.68 -0.92 19.70
N GLU A 55 0.09 0.12 19.99
CA GLU A 55 -0.27 1.12 20.99
C GLU A 55 -1.64 1.77 20.70
N TRP A 56 -1.88 2.11 19.43
CA TRP A 56 -3.18 2.66 18.99
C TRP A 56 -4.32 1.67 19.22
N LYS A 57 -4.10 0.41 18.90
CA LYS A 57 -5.09 -0.65 19.07
C LYS A 57 -5.40 -0.90 20.55
N GLU A 58 -4.38 -0.92 21.41
CA GLU A 58 -4.55 -1.04 22.85
C GLU A 58 -5.35 0.14 23.45
N LEU A 59 -5.04 1.36 23.02
CA LEU A 59 -5.70 2.56 23.56
C LEU A 59 -7.11 2.78 23.04
N PHE A 60 -7.38 2.47 21.79
CA PHE A 60 -8.63 2.83 21.10
C PHE A 60 -9.46 1.64 20.65
N GLY A 61 -8.98 0.42 20.77
CA GLY A 61 -9.66 -0.79 20.29
C GLY A 61 -9.84 -0.85 18.78
N ARG A 62 -9.04 -0.10 18.00
CA ARG A 62 -9.14 0.01 16.54
C ARG A 62 -7.84 -0.41 15.87
N ASP A 63 -7.97 -1.31 14.91
CA ASP A 63 -6.86 -1.74 14.07
C ASP A 63 -6.83 -0.91 12.78
N SER A 64 -5.80 -0.08 12.59
CA SER A 64 -5.56 0.71 11.38
C SER A 64 -4.77 -0.05 10.29
N GLY A 65 -4.21 -1.23 10.62
CA GLY A 65 -3.55 -2.12 9.68
C GLY A 65 -2.03 -2.00 9.58
N GLY A 66 -1.41 -1.04 10.23
CA GLY A 66 0.07 -0.91 10.24
C GLY A 66 0.67 -0.70 8.84
N LEU A 67 1.45 -1.65 8.35
CA LEU A 67 2.10 -1.59 7.04
C LEU A 67 1.20 -2.12 5.92
N VAL A 68 0.59 -3.29 6.14
CA VAL A 68 -0.30 -3.98 5.21
C VAL A 68 -1.48 -4.57 5.98
N LYS A 69 -2.60 -4.74 5.31
CA LYS A 69 -3.81 -5.30 5.92
C LYS A 69 -4.36 -6.45 5.08
N PRO A 70 -4.06 -7.71 5.46
CA PRO A 70 -4.60 -8.88 4.79
C PRO A 70 -6.10 -9.05 5.10
N TYR A 71 -6.85 -9.60 4.16
CA TYR A 71 -8.24 -9.98 4.32
C TYR A 71 -8.53 -11.25 3.52
N ARG A 72 -9.00 -12.30 4.18
CA ARG A 72 -9.28 -13.60 3.56
C ARG A 72 -8.08 -14.22 2.83
N MET A 73 -6.89 -14.08 3.42
CA MET A 73 -5.62 -14.51 2.79
C MET A 73 -5.21 -15.95 3.14
N GLU A 74 -5.83 -16.58 4.13
CA GLU A 74 -5.34 -17.79 4.80
C GLU A 74 -5.16 -19.00 3.86
N ASP A 75 -5.98 -19.09 2.82
CA ASP A 75 -5.98 -20.18 1.82
C ASP A 75 -6.05 -19.63 0.39
N ALA A 76 -5.80 -18.34 0.21
CA ALA A 76 -5.90 -17.68 -1.08
C ALA A 76 -4.77 -18.13 -2.03
N ASP A 77 -5.12 -18.40 -3.28
CA ASP A 77 -4.19 -18.57 -4.40
C ASP A 77 -4.15 -17.33 -5.31
N THR A 78 -5.21 -16.54 -5.26
CA THR A 78 -5.37 -15.29 -5.99
C THR A 78 -5.56 -14.14 -5.00
N VAL A 79 -4.84 -13.03 -5.20
CA VAL A 79 -4.92 -11.87 -4.33
C VAL A 79 -5.12 -10.60 -5.13
N VAL A 80 -6.10 -9.78 -4.70
CA VAL A 80 -6.25 -8.42 -5.19
C VAL A 80 -5.54 -7.47 -4.25
N VAL A 81 -4.54 -6.75 -4.77
CA VAL A 81 -3.77 -5.75 -4.04
C VAL A 81 -4.27 -4.36 -4.39
N ALA A 82 -4.56 -3.57 -3.39
CA ALA A 82 -4.99 -2.18 -3.58
C ALA A 82 -4.67 -1.32 -2.37
N LEU A 83 -4.88 -0.02 -2.49
CA LEU A 83 -4.82 0.92 -1.37
C LEU A 83 -6.00 1.90 -1.40
N GLY A 84 -6.39 2.38 -0.22
CA GLY A 84 -7.44 3.37 -0.05
C GLY A 84 -8.86 2.82 -0.08
N SER A 85 -9.82 3.66 -0.43
CA SER A 85 -11.26 3.38 -0.26
C SER A 85 -11.81 2.25 -1.14
N VAL A 86 -11.17 1.95 -2.26
CA VAL A 86 -11.58 0.84 -3.16
C VAL A 86 -11.52 -0.52 -2.46
N LEU A 87 -10.72 -0.66 -1.42
CA LEU A 87 -10.62 -1.88 -0.62
C LEU A 87 -11.98 -2.33 -0.07
N GLY A 88 -12.89 -1.41 0.27
CA GLY A 88 -14.25 -1.77 0.71
C GLY A 88 -15.01 -2.54 -0.37
N THR A 89 -15.07 -2.00 -1.59
CA THR A 89 -15.76 -2.65 -2.71
C THR A 89 -15.10 -3.96 -3.12
N ILE A 90 -13.76 -4.03 -3.07
CA ILE A 90 -13.02 -5.27 -3.37
C ILE A 90 -13.33 -6.36 -2.34
N LYS A 91 -13.41 -6.03 -1.06
CA LYS A 91 -13.76 -7.00 0.00
C LYS A 91 -15.15 -7.57 -0.19
N ASP A 92 -16.13 -6.74 -0.51
CA ASP A 92 -17.47 -7.22 -0.82
C ASP A 92 -17.46 -8.23 -1.97
N VAL A 93 -16.71 -7.93 -3.05
CA VAL A 93 -16.58 -8.85 -4.19
C VAL A 93 -15.85 -10.14 -3.82
N VAL A 94 -14.81 -10.04 -3.01
CA VAL A 94 -14.08 -11.22 -2.52
C VAL A 94 -14.97 -12.10 -1.66
N ASP A 95 -15.81 -11.55 -0.78
CA ASP A 95 -16.76 -12.32 0.00
C ASP A 95 -17.77 -13.05 -0.90
N GLU A 96 -18.34 -12.37 -1.90
CA GLU A 96 -19.25 -12.98 -2.89
C GLU A 96 -18.58 -14.11 -3.69
N ARG A 97 -17.30 -13.98 -4.04
CA ARG A 97 -16.53 -15.04 -4.74
C ARG A 97 -16.22 -16.23 -3.84
N ARG A 98 -15.88 -15.96 -2.59
CA ARG A 98 -15.64 -17.01 -1.60
C ARG A 98 -16.87 -17.84 -1.28
N GLU A 99 -18.05 -17.25 -1.28
CA GLU A 99 -19.33 -17.97 -1.19
C GLU A 99 -19.52 -18.95 -2.36
N GLN A 100 -18.88 -18.70 -3.50
CA GLN A 100 -18.85 -19.58 -4.67
C GLN A 100 -17.68 -20.59 -4.63
N GLY A 101 -16.89 -20.60 -3.55
CA GLY A 101 -15.79 -21.55 -3.34
C GLY A 101 -14.45 -21.12 -3.92
N GLU A 102 -14.30 -19.88 -4.40
CA GLU A 102 -13.03 -19.37 -4.91
C GLU A 102 -12.05 -19.03 -3.78
N LYS A 103 -10.77 -19.35 -3.99
CA LYS A 103 -9.67 -19.05 -3.06
C LYS A 103 -9.02 -17.69 -3.36
N ILE A 104 -9.76 -16.65 -3.09
CA ILE A 104 -9.35 -15.27 -3.37
C ILE A 104 -9.27 -14.46 -2.08
N GLY A 105 -8.27 -13.58 -1.99
CA GLY A 105 -8.05 -12.67 -0.87
C GLY A 105 -7.79 -11.24 -1.30
N VAL A 106 -7.68 -10.35 -0.32
CA VAL A 106 -7.32 -8.94 -0.51
C VAL A 106 -6.10 -8.60 0.35
N LEU A 107 -5.14 -7.92 -0.22
CA LEU A 107 -4.04 -7.33 0.51
C LEU A 107 -4.08 -5.81 0.37
N GLY A 108 -4.47 -5.13 1.44
CA GLY A 108 -4.47 -3.67 1.50
C GLY A 108 -3.07 -3.14 1.82
N ILE A 109 -2.53 -2.24 1.00
CA ILE A 109 -1.33 -1.49 1.35
C ILE A 109 -1.77 -0.29 2.19
N VAL A 110 -1.27 -0.20 3.42
CA VAL A 110 -1.60 0.87 4.37
C VAL A 110 -0.51 1.94 4.36
N SER A 111 0.76 1.52 4.41
CA SER A 111 1.91 2.41 4.29
C SER A 111 2.53 2.28 2.90
N PHE A 112 2.50 3.36 2.11
CA PHE A 112 3.11 3.38 0.77
C PHE A 112 4.54 3.95 0.78
N ARG A 113 4.87 4.74 1.79
CA ARG A 113 6.22 5.29 2.02
C ARG A 113 6.52 5.33 3.52
N PRO A 114 7.59 4.67 3.95
CA PRO A 114 8.47 3.80 3.17
C PRO A 114 7.70 2.59 2.62
N PHE A 115 8.14 2.04 1.47
CA PHE A 115 7.43 0.91 0.87
C PHE A 115 7.71 -0.38 1.64
N PRO A 116 6.69 -1.12 2.09
CA PRO A 116 6.85 -2.24 3.00
C PRO A 116 7.15 -3.56 2.26
N THR A 117 8.26 -3.60 1.52
CA THR A 117 8.60 -4.71 0.60
C THR A 117 8.59 -6.07 1.30
N GLU A 118 9.20 -6.17 2.49
CA GLU A 118 9.29 -7.45 3.21
C GLU A 118 7.91 -7.91 3.72
N ALA A 119 7.13 -7.01 4.31
CA ALA A 119 5.77 -7.34 4.75
C ALA A 119 4.85 -7.78 3.60
N LEU A 120 5.04 -7.18 2.41
CA LEU A 120 4.33 -7.58 1.20
C LEU A 120 4.81 -8.95 0.70
N ARG A 121 6.12 -9.20 0.70
CA ARG A 121 6.69 -10.51 0.31
C ARG A 121 6.20 -11.63 1.21
N GLU A 122 6.18 -11.43 2.51
CA GLU A 122 5.65 -12.38 3.47
C GLU A 122 4.14 -12.64 3.25
N ALA A 123 3.36 -11.58 3.06
CA ALA A 123 1.92 -11.69 2.85
C ALA A 123 1.54 -12.35 1.50
N LEU A 124 2.42 -12.27 0.49
CA LEU A 124 2.21 -12.85 -0.83
C LEU A 124 2.86 -14.24 -0.98
N ALA A 125 3.49 -14.78 0.07
CA ALA A 125 4.11 -16.09 0.01
C ALA A 125 3.08 -17.18 -0.37
N GLY A 126 3.39 -17.97 -1.41
CA GLY A 126 2.51 -19.04 -1.90
C GLY A 126 1.36 -18.57 -2.80
N ILE A 127 1.23 -17.29 -3.07
CA ILE A 127 0.22 -16.76 -4.00
C ILE A 127 0.68 -16.99 -5.44
N SER A 128 -0.21 -17.53 -6.26
CA SER A 128 0.04 -17.80 -7.68
C SER A 128 -0.45 -16.71 -8.63
N ARG A 129 -1.40 -15.87 -8.17
CA ARG A 129 -1.94 -14.77 -8.97
C ARG A 129 -2.11 -13.50 -8.15
N VAL A 130 -1.54 -12.41 -8.65
CA VAL A 130 -1.63 -11.08 -8.04
C VAL A 130 -2.26 -10.11 -9.05
N ILE A 131 -3.32 -9.42 -8.63
CA ILE A 131 -4.02 -8.40 -9.40
C ILE A 131 -3.90 -7.09 -8.64
N VAL A 132 -3.15 -6.13 -9.15
CA VAL A 132 -3.04 -4.79 -8.56
C VAL A 132 -4.12 -3.90 -9.13
N VAL A 133 -4.98 -3.34 -8.28
CA VAL A 133 -5.99 -2.36 -8.68
C VAL A 133 -5.58 -1.00 -8.16
N GLU A 134 -5.29 -0.09 -9.06
CA GLU A 134 -4.78 1.22 -8.68
C GLU A 134 -5.29 2.36 -9.57
N LYS A 135 -5.29 3.55 -9.00
CA LYS A 135 -5.63 4.79 -9.69
C LYS A 135 -4.37 5.57 -10.11
N ALA A 136 -3.22 5.25 -9.52
CA ALA A 136 -1.96 5.90 -9.83
C ALA A 136 -1.41 5.37 -11.16
N PHE A 137 -1.25 6.27 -12.12
CA PHE A 137 -0.80 5.91 -13.47
C PHE A 137 0.25 6.90 -13.98
N SER A 138 1.33 6.36 -14.49
CA SER A 138 2.39 7.12 -15.17
C SER A 138 2.38 6.81 -16.66
N VAL A 139 2.06 7.82 -17.47
CA VAL A 139 1.98 7.68 -18.94
C VAL A 139 3.33 7.17 -19.49
N GLY A 140 3.26 6.10 -20.29
CA GLY A 140 4.45 5.47 -20.87
C GLY A 140 5.20 4.50 -19.95
N ILE A 141 4.74 4.31 -18.70
CA ILE A 141 5.34 3.37 -17.74
C ILE A 141 4.31 2.34 -17.26
N GLY A 142 3.14 2.78 -16.78
CA GLY A 142 2.12 1.92 -16.20
C GLY A 142 1.74 2.32 -14.78
N GLY A 143 1.34 1.33 -13.97
CA GLY A 143 0.95 1.52 -12.58
C GLY A 143 2.12 1.85 -11.66
N ILE A 144 1.90 2.73 -10.70
CA ILE A 144 2.92 3.10 -9.71
C ILE A 144 3.02 2.06 -8.60
N VAL A 145 1.87 1.59 -8.10
CA VAL A 145 1.82 0.56 -7.05
C VAL A 145 2.36 -0.75 -7.58
N GLY A 146 1.94 -1.16 -8.79
CA GLY A 146 2.42 -2.37 -9.43
C GLY A 146 3.93 -2.38 -9.61
N ALA A 147 4.50 -1.28 -10.10
CA ALA A 147 5.95 -1.14 -10.27
C ALA A 147 6.73 -1.31 -8.95
N HIS A 148 6.19 -0.81 -7.83
CA HIS A 148 6.81 -0.96 -6.51
C HIS A 148 6.57 -2.35 -5.90
N LEU A 149 5.49 -3.02 -6.26
CA LEU A 149 5.15 -4.35 -5.74
C LEU A 149 5.96 -5.46 -6.39
N ARG A 150 6.36 -5.32 -7.65
CA ARG A 150 7.10 -6.36 -8.40
C ARG A 150 8.30 -6.94 -7.64
N PRO A 151 9.16 -6.16 -6.95
CA PRO A 151 10.27 -6.69 -6.17
C PRO A 151 9.87 -7.51 -4.93
N ALA A 152 8.60 -7.44 -4.52
CA ALA A 152 8.05 -8.18 -3.39
C ALA A 152 7.30 -9.46 -3.81
N LEU A 153 7.17 -9.72 -5.12
CA LEU A 153 6.51 -10.94 -5.59
C LEU A 153 7.30 -12.19 -5.15
N PRO A 154 6.59 -13.31 -4.88
CA PRO A 154 7.24 -14.59 -4.61
C PRO A 154 8.14 -15.04 -5.78
N ASP A 155 9.15 -15.82 -5.46
CA ASP A 155 9.93 -16.52 -6.48
C ASP A 155 9.03 -17.56 -7.18
N GLY A 156 9.20 -17.67 -8.52
CA GLY A 156 8.45 -18.61 -9.32
C GLY A 156 7.54 -17.95 -10.37
N ASP A 157 6.65 -18.75 -10.94
CA ASP A 157 5.72 -18.32 -12.00
C ASP A 157 4.44 -17.73 -11.38
N VAL A 158 4.49 -16.45 -11.04
CA VAL A 158 3.35 -15.70 -10.52
C VAL A 158 2.70 -14.89 -11.64
N SER A 159 1.43 -15.17 -11.92
CA SER A 159 0.62 -14.32 -12.82
C SER A 159 0.40 -12.96 -12.19
N PHE A 160 0.91 -11.89 -12.83
CA PHE A 160 0.85 -10.53 -12.30
C PHE A 160 0.17 -9.58 -13.28
N PHE A 161 -0.90 -8.96 -12.83
CA PHE A 161 -1.72 -8.02 -13.62
C PHE A 161 -1.79 -6.66 -12.94
N GLU A 162 -1.58 -5.60 -13.71
CA GLU A 162 -1.81 -4.22 -13.28
C GLU A 162 -3.10 -3.70 -13.91
N VAL A 163 -4.03 -3.28 -13.07
CA VAL A 163 -5.35 -2.79 -13.49
C VAL A 163 -5.52 -1.35 -13.05
N ILE A 164 -5.48 -0.45 -14.02
CA ILE A 164 -5.72 0.98 -13.81
C ILE A 164 -7.21 1.22 -13.78
N ALA A 165 -7.72 1.73 -12.66
CA ALA A 165 -9.14 1.91 -12.42
C ALA A 165 -9.44 3.26 -11.75
N GLY A 166 -10.59 3.84 -12.06
CA GLY A 166 -11.08 5.04 -11.38
C GLY A 166 -10.44 6.35 -11.80
N LEU A 167 -9.73 6.41 -12.94
CA LEU A 167 -9.20 7.65 -13.48
C LEU A 167 -10.33 8.66 -13.72
N GLY A 168 -10.05 9.93 -13.41
CA GLY A 168 -11.02 11.02 -13.57
C GLY A 168 -12.29 10.88 -12.71
N GLY A 169 -12.28 10.00 -11.69
CA GLY A 169 -13.43 9.75 -10.83
C GLY A 169 -14.41 8.71 -11.37
N ARG A 170 -14.05 7.95 -12.43
CA ARG A 170 -14.89 6.84 -12.94
C ARG A 170 -15.17 5.86 -11.81
N PRO A 171 -16.44 5.45 -11.57
CA PRO A 171 -16.77 4.50 -10.52
C PRO A 171 -16.12 3.13 -10.77
N ILE A 172 -15.58 2.53 -9.71
CA ILE A 172 -15.12 1.14 -9.71
C ILE A 172 -16.25 0.30 -9.13
N THR A 173 -16.96 -0.42 -10.00
CA THR A 173 -18.16 -1.17 -9.60
C THR A 173 -17.85 -2.61 -9.25
N LYS A 174 -18.69 -3.26 -8.42
CA LYS A 174 -18.60 -4.71 -8.18
C LYS A 174 -18.62 -5.49 -9.49
N ARG A 175 -19.50 -5.11 -10.43
CA ARG A 175 -19.62 -5.75 -11.77
C ARG A 175 -18.29 -5.72 -12.53
N SER A 176 -17.62 -4.56 -12.55
CA SER A 176 -16.33 -4.40 -13.22
C SER A 176 -15.23 -5.25 -12.54
N LEU A 177 -15.24 -5.29 -11.20
CA LEU A 177 -14.30 -6.12 -10.43
C LEU A 177 -14.53 -7.63 -10.66
N HIS A 178 -15.78 -8.09 -10.68
CA HIS A 178 -16.10 -9.49 -11.02
C HIS A 178 -15.58 -9.85 -12.41
N LYS A 179 -15.86 -9.02 -13.41
CA LYS A 179 -15.37 -9.22 -14.79
C LYS A 179 -13.84 -9.29 -14.84
N MET A 180 -13.16 -8.39 -14.15
CA MET A 180 -11.71 -8.36 -14.06
C MET A 180 -11.14 -9.66 -13.45
N ILE A 181 -11.72 -10.14 -12.35
CA ILE A 181 -11.30 -11.38 -11.69
C ILE A 181 -11.51 -12.58 -12.61
N ASP A 182 -12.66 -12.66 -13.32
CA ASP A 182 -12.92 -13.70 -14.30
C ASP A 182 -11.91 -13.72 -15.44
N GLN A 183 -11.55 -12.55 -15.95
CA GLN A 183 -10.53 -12.41 -17.00
C GLN A 183 -9.14 -12.82 -16.49
N ALA A 184 -8.78 -12.43 -15.27
CA ALA A 184 -7.53 -12.84 -14.65
C ALA A 184 -7.47 -14.36 -14.43
N ALA A 185 -8.58 -14.98 -14.00
CA ALA A 185 -8.66 -16.42 -13.80
C ALA A 185 -8.43 -17.23 -15.10
N ARG A 186 -8.86 -16.68 -16.24
CA ARG A 186 -8.65 -17.27 -17.57
C ARG A 186 -7.33 -16.85 -18.24
N ASN A 187 -6.53 -16.01 -17.59
CA ASN A 187 -5.37 -15.33 -18.18
C ASN A 187 -5.71 -14.50 -19.45
N ASP A 188 -6.92 -13.94 -19.48
CA ASP A 188 -7.41 -13.08 -20.57
C ASP A 188 -7.15 -11.58 -20.30
N LEU A 189 -6.56 -11.24 -19.13
CA LEU A 189 -6.12 -9.88 -18.85
C LEU A 189 -4.77 -9.60 -19.49
N GLU A 190 -4.64 -8.46 -20.12
CA GLU A 190 -3.33 -7.92 -20.48
C GLU A 190 -2.54 -7.57 -19.20
N PRO A 191 -1.19 -7.68 -19.24
CA PRO A 191 -0.34 -7.33 -18.09
C PRO A 191 -0.59 -5.92 -17.54
N LEU A 192 -1.00 -4.98 -18.39
CA LEU A 192 -1.51 -3.66 -18.03
C LEU A 192 -2.87 -3.46 -18.67
N THR A 193 -3.90 -3.37 -17.86
CA THR A 193 -5.31 -3.22 -18.30
C THR A 193 -5.91 -1.94 -17.74
N PHE A 194 -6.69 -1.24 -18.56
CA PHE A 194 -7.53 -0.14 -18.09
C PHE A 194 -8.96 -0.66 -17.87
N LEU A 195 -9.43 -0.61 -16.65
CA LEU A 195 -10.74 -1.12 -16.28
C LEU A 195 -11.84 -0.28 -16.95
N ASP A 196 -12.80 -0.96 -17.61
CA ASP A 196 -13.94 -0.34 -18.29
C ASP A 196 -13.54 0.65 -19.43
N LEU A 197 -12.44 0.36 -20.13
CA LEU A 197 -12.09 1.05 -21.36
C LEU A 197 -12.90 0.51 -22.53
#